data_bc2bbfb6020f30b85435aa3f1238f6ce
#
_entry.id   bc2bbfb6020f30b85435aa3f1238f6ce
#
_cell.length_a   1.000
_cell.length_b   1.000
_cell.length_c   1.000
_cell.angle_alpha   90.00
_cell.angle_beta   90.00
_cell.angle_gamma   90.00
#
_symmetry.space_group_name_H-M   'P 1'
#
loop_
_entity.id
_entity.type
_entity.pdbx_description
1 polymer ?
#
loop_
_entity_poly.entity_id
_entity_poly.type
_entity_poly.pdbx_seq_one_letter_code
_entity_poly.pdbx_strand_id
1 'polypeptide(L)'
;MTAHASDDWLVVDTGLRPADENMALDKALLLAISESRTPNIFRFLRFEESALVGYHQSPEQELNLEFCREQGVAVQRRLTGGGALIFDPTQIGWELVCRRDALPQGDMASLARKICEAAAAGLSLLGVRAQFRPRNDIEVGGRKISGTGGIMDGDVLLFQGTVLVDLDLPRMLRILRVPLEKLDAHAVSSVAERVTSLKALLGKAPELMVVQKALLDGFRAQLGLSFVRGDLPDAVAALLPEALTKVRDAEWLGINHRARDDMPLRKATLRAPGGTLQAEMLWDKHGNRVRQVHFSGDYFIQPQRAIVDLEAALRNVHLNDVDGIIAGLFEEQAVDGFGLQPEHFATVLRMAAQDA
;
A
#
# COMPACT_ATOMS: atom_id res chain seq x y z
N MET A 1 -26.83 -19.52 -25.60
CA MET A 1 -27.29 -19.23 -24.23
C MET A 1 -26.05 -18.80 -23.48
N THR A 2 -25.80 -17.50 -23.40
CA THR A 2 -24.73 -16.91 -22.59
C THR A 2 -25.17 -17.05 -21.14
N ALA A 3 -24.44 -17.87 -20.37
CA ALA A 3 -24.60 -17.90 -18.93
C ALA A 3 -24.35 -16.48 -18.42
N HIS A 4 -25.35 -15.84 -17.82
CA HIS A 4 -25.13 -14.67 -17.00
C HIS A 4 -24.13 -15.13 -15.92
N ALA A 5 -22.93 -14.58 -15.94
CA ALA A 5 -22.02 -14.69 -14.81
C ALA A 5 -22.81 -14.14 -13.60
N SER A 6 -22.91 -14.91 -12.51
CA SER A 6 -23.55 -14.43 -11.30
C SER A 6 -22.81 -13.18 -10.86
N ASP A 7 -23.52 -12.10 -10.51
CA ASP A 7 -22.95 -10.87 -9.95
C ASP A 7 -22.32 -11.13 -8.55
N ASP A 8 -22.24 -12.38 -8.14
CA ASP A 8 -21.73 -12.80 -6.85
C ASP A 8 -20.21 -12.77 -6.82
N TRP A 9 -19.68 -12.16 -5.79
CA TRP A 9 -18.25 -12.15 -5.50
C TRP A 9 -17.86 -13.44 -4.79
N LEU A 10 -16.78 -14.06 -5.24
CA LEU A 10 -16.23 -15.23 -4.56
C LEU A 10 -15.46 -14.79 -3.32
N VAL A 11 -15.89 -15.25 -2.15
CA VAL A 11 -15.14 -15.03 -0.89
C VAL A 11 -14.20 -16.19 -0.66
N VAL A 12 -12.92 -15.88 -0.61
CA VAL A 12 -11.84 -16.85 -0.36
C VAL A 12 -11.10 -16.46 0.91
N ASP A 13 -10.90 -17.40 1.83
CA ASP A 13 -9.96 -17.23 2.95
C ASP A 13 -8.72 -18.07 2.68
N THR A 14 -7.60 -17.39 2.38
CA THR A 14 -6.33 -18.07 2.10
C THR A 14 -5.54 -18.45 3.35
N GLY A 15 -6.04 -18.08 4.52
CA GLY A 15 -5.44 -18.45 5.81
C GLY A 15 -4.13 -17.74 6.12
N LEU A 16 -3.36 -18.34 7.04
CA LEU A 16 -2.05 -17.86 7.46
C LEU A 16 -0.98 -18.31 6.45
N ARG A 17 -0.22 -17.36 5.89
CA ARG A 17 0.82 -17.63 4.90
C ARG A 17 2.05 -16.75 5.09
N PRO A 18 3.22 -17.17 4.59
CA PRO A 18 4.38 -16.31 4.43
C PRO A 18 4.07 -15.08 3.57
N ALA A 19 4.82 -14.01 3.78
CA ALA A 19 4.59 -12.73 3.09
C ALA A 19 4.75 -12.84 1.56
N ASP A 20 5.74 -13.59 1.09
CA ASP A 20 5.98 -13.81 -0.34
C ASP A 20 4.83 -14.57 -1.01
N GLU A 21 4.23 -15.56 -0.34
CA GLU A 21 3.06 -16.26 -0.86
C GLU A 21 1.84 -15.33 -0.97
N ASN A 22 1.60 -14.48 0.02
CA ASN A 22 0.50 -13.51 -0.04
C ASN A 22 0.70 -12.52 -1.20
N MET A 23 1.92 -11.99 -1.38
CA MET A 23 2.22 -11.08 -2.49
C MET A 23 2.17 -11.77 -3.86
N ALA A 24 2.51 -13.04 -3.92
CA ALA A 24 2.37 -13.83 -5.15
C ALA A 24 0.89 -14.09 -5.48
N LEU A 25 0.06 -14.32 -4.46
CA LEU A 25 -1.40 -14.44 -4.66
C LEU A 25 -2.00 -13.15 -5.19
N ASP A 26 -1.58 -11.98 -4.68
CA ASP A 26 -2.02 -10.69 -5.21
C ASP A 26 -1.74 -10.56 -6.72
N LYS A 27 -0.53 -10.93 -7.16
CA LYS A 27 -0.15 -10.95 -8.59
C LYS A 27 -0.98 -11.95 -9.40
N ALA A 28 -1.14 -13.16 -8.87
CA ALA A 28 -1.89 -14.22 -9.55
C ALA A 28 -3.37 -13.87 -9.71
N LEU A 29 -3.96 -13.25 -8.69
CA LEU A 29 -5.36 -12.80 -8.71
C LEU A 29 -5.57 -11.68 -9.73
N LEU A 30 -4.70 -10.65 -9.75
CA LEU A 30 -4.76 -9.59 -10.74
C LEU A 30 -4.73 -10.16 -12.16
N LEU A 31 -3.79 -11.08 -12.46
CA LEU A 31 -3.66 -11.67 -13.78
C LEU A 31 -4.86 -12.56 -14.13
N ALA A 32 -5.33 -13.40 -13.19
CA ALA A 32 -6.46 -14.28 -13.45
C ALA A 32 -7.75 -13.50 -13.75
N ILE A 33 -7.98 -12.37 -13.08
CA ILE A 33 -9.15 -11.51 -13.32
C ILE A 33 -8.99 -10.74 -14.62
N SER A 34 -7.81 -10.20 -14.94
CA SER A 34 -7.56 -9.49 -16.19
C SER A 34 -7.79 -10.39 -17.41
N GLU A 35 -7.45 -11.68 -17.31
CA GLU A 35 -7.69 -12.69 -18.34
C GLU A 35 -9.12 -13.27 -18.30
N SER A 36 -10.01 -12.75 -17.44
CA SER A 36 -11.38 -13.24 -17.25
C SER A 36 -11.48 -14.74 -16.90
N ARG A 37 -10.48 -15.25 -16.17
CA ARG A 37 -10.37 -16.68 -15.77
C ARG A 37 -11.01 -16.98 -14.42
N THR A 38 -11.45 -15.96 -13.70
CA THR A 38 -12.08 -16.07 -12.38
C THR A 38 -13.10 -14.93 -12.18
N PRO A 39 -14.14 -15.11 -11.34
CA PRO A 39 -15.01 -14.01 -10.94
C PRO A 39 -14.27 -12.98 -10.09
N ASN A 40 -14.93 -11.87 -9.75
CA ASN A 40 -14.44 -10.92 -8.77
C ASN A 40 -14.28 -11.61 -7.42
N ILE A 41 -13.19 -11.29 -6.71
CA ILE A 41 -12.82 -11.99 -5.47
C ILE A 41 -12.76 -11.00 -4.31
N PHE A 42 -13.35 -11.40 -3.19
CA PHE A 42 -13.11 -10.82 -1.88
C PHE A 42 -12.24 -11.81 -1.10
N ARG A 43 -10.97 -11.49 -0.87
CA ARG A 43 -10.04 -12.38 -0.16
C ARG A 43 -9.82 -11.92 1.27
N PHE A 44 -9.86 -12.87 2.21
CA PHE A 44 -9.26 -12.73 3.53
C PHE A 44 -7.90 -13.40 3.56
N LEU A 45 -6.96 -12.77 4.24
CA LEU A 45 -5.58 -13.24 4.31
C LEU A 45 -4.98 -12.91 5.68
N ARG A 46 -4.01 -13.71 6.07
CA ARG A 46 -3.19 -13.48 7.26
C ARG A 46 -1.73 -13.72 6.92
N PHE A 47 -0.86 -13.13 7.68
CA PHE A 47 0.58 -13.23 7.49
C PHE A 47 1.25 -13.88 8.67
N GLU A 48 2.23 -14.74 8.41
CA GLU A 48 3.32 -14.94 9.33
C GLU A 48 4.01 -13.60 9.60
N GLU A 49 4.68 -13.46 10.76
CA GLU A 49 5.24 -12.16 11.12
C GLU A 49 6.12 -11.57 10.02
N SER A 50 5.76 -10.40 9.56
CA SER A 50 6.40 -9.78 8.40
C SER A 50 6.31 -8.25 8.42
N ALA A 51 7.32 -7.64 7.81
CA ALA A 51 7.39 -6.22 7.53
C ALA A 51 7.20 -6.00 6.02
N LEU A 52 6.17 -5.25 5.64
CA LEU A 52 5.84 -4.98 4.25
C LEU A 52 6.14 -3.52 3.91
N VAL A 53 7.02 -3.29 2.93
CA VAL A 53 7.23 -1.95 2.37
C VAL A 53 6.25 -1.69 1.22
N GLY A 54 5.84 -0.44 1.06
CA GLY A 54 5.05 -0.01 -0.09
C GLY A 54 5.87 -0.05 -1.38
N TYR A 55 5.17 -0.06 -2.52
CA TYR A 55 5.80 -0.21 -3.83
C TYR A 55 6.94 0.79 -4.08
N HIS A 56 6.79 2.04 -3.63
CA HIS A 56 7.76 3.13 -3.84
C HIS A 56 8.73 3.33 -2.67
N GLN A 57 8.72 2.47 -1.64
CA GLN A 57 9.60 2.61 -0.49
C GLN A 57 10.91 1.84 -0.65
N SER A 58 11.97 2.34 -0.01
CA SER A 58 13.24 1.61 0.18
C SER A 58 13.19 0.87 1.52
N PRO A 59 13.36 -0.47 1.55
CA PRO A 59 13.38 -1.22 2.81
C PRO A 59 14.39 -0.68 3.82
N GLU A 60 15.55 -0.25 3.35
CA GLU A 60 16.64 0.26 4.18
C GLU A 60 16.30 1.60 4.86
N GLN A 61 15.40 2.37 4.27
CA GLN A 61 14.97 3.65 4.83
C GLN A 61 13.84 3.47 5.85
N GLU A 62 13.00 2.46 5.65
CA GLU A 62 11.77 2.28 6.42
C GLU A 62 11.87 1.25 7.55
N LEU A 63 12.78 0.26 7.41
CA LEU A 63 12.85 -0.89 8.30
C LEU A 63 14.22 -0.99 8.98
N ASN A 64 14.20 -1.52 10.19
CA ASN A 64 15.41 -2.02 10.87
C ASN A 64 15.70 -3.44 10.36
N LEU A 65 16.37 -3.52 9.21
CA LEU A 65 16.64 -4.80 8.54
C LEU A 65 17.51 -5.75 9.37
N GLU A 66 18.41 -5.21 10.21
CA GLU A 66 19.21 -6.02 11.12
C GLU A 66 18.32 -6.71 12.16
N PHE A 67 17.46 -5.94 12.81
CA PHE A 67 16.49 -6.47 13.75
C PHE A 67 15.54 -7.49 13.09
N CYS A 68 15.03 -7.21 11.88
CA CYS A 68 14.19 -8.14 11.14
C CYS A 68 14.90 -9.47 10.93
N ARG A 69 16.16 -9.44 10.47
CA ARG A 69 16.96 -10.65 10.24
C ARG A 69 17.21 -11.45 11.52
N GLU A 70 17.59 -10.77 12.61
CA GLU A 70 17.86 -11.41 13.91
C GLU A 70 16.62 -12.06 14.52
N GLN A 71 15.45 -11.45 14.30
CA GLN A 71 14.18 -11.92 14.87
C GLN A 71 13.37 -12.81 13.91
N GLY A 72 13.89 -13.10 12.72
CA GLY A 72 13.21 -13.93 11.73
C GLY A 72 11.95 -13.27 11.13
N VAL A 73 11.85 -11.93 11.19
CA VAL A 73 10.76 -11.18 10.55
C VAL A 73 10.98 -11.13 9.05
N ALA A 74 10.06 -11.67 8.28
CA ALA A 74 10.13 -11.63 6.83
C ALA A 74 9.97 -10.20 6.31
N VAL A 75 10.79 -9.80 5.34
CA VAL A 75 10.67 -8.49 4.68
C VAL A 75 10.21 -8.69 3.25
N GLN A 76 9.12 -8.01 2.86
CA GLN A 76 8.59 -8.12 1.51
C GLN A 76 8.05 -6.78 1.01
N ARG A 77 7.95 -6.64 -0.32
CA ARG A 77 7.37 -5.48 -1.00
C ARG A 77 5.94 -5.76 -1.46
N ARG A 78 5.02 -4.82 -1.16
CA ARG A 78 3.65 -4.89 -1.66
C ARG A 78 3.56 -4.39 -3.11
N LEU A 79 2.53 -4.83 -3.80
CA LEU A 79 2.11 -4.27 -5.10
C LEU A 79 1.55 -2.85 -4.96
N THR A 80 0.95 -2.54 -3.82
CA THR A 80 0.33 -1.23 -3.54
C THR A 80 1.35 -0.24 -2.96
N GLY A 81 1.12 1.04 -3.15
CA GLY A 81 1.87 2.13 -2.50
C GLY A 81 1.58 2.25 -1.00
N GLY A 82 1.92 3.40 -0.45
CA GLY A 82 1.75 3.73 0.97
C GLY A 82 2.94 3.35 1.85
N GLY A 83 2.84 3.64 3.16
CA GLY A 83 3.90 3.47 4.14
C GLY A 83 4.19 2.03 4.54
N ALA A 84 5.33 1.79 5.17
CA ALA A 84 5.67 0.48 5.71
C ALA A 84 4.69 0.05 6.81
N LEU A 85 4.40 -1.23 6.86
CA LEU A 85 3.50 -1.82 7.84
C LEU A 85 4.03 -3.16 8.33
N ILE A 86 3.55 -3.57 9.50
CA ILE A 86 3.89 -4.84 10.11
C ILE A 86 2.61 -5.67 10.18
N PHE A 87 2.73 -6.91 9.74
CA PHE A 87 1.72 -7.92 9.96
C PHE A 87 2.24 -8.98 10.92
N ASP A 88 1.35 -9.48 11.76
CA ASP A 88 1.52 -10.66 12.57
C ASP A 88 0.27 -11.57 12.47
N PRO A 89 0.32 -12.80 12.97
CA PRO A 89 -0.80 -13.75 12.88
C PRO A 89 -2.10 -13.30 13.56
N THR A 90 -2.07 -12.26 14.40
CA THR A 90 -3.26 -11.75 15.12
C THR A 90 -4.06 -10.74 14.29
N GLN A 91 -3.49 -10.22 13.23
CA GLN A 91 -4.14 -9.26 12.35
C GLN A 91 -4.83 -9.98 11.18
N ILE A 92 -5.79 -9.31 10.58
CA ILE A 92 -6.47 -9.79 9.38
C ILE A 92 -6.31 -8.78 8.24
N GLY A 93 -5.95 -9.28 7.08
CA GLY A 93 -6.03 -8.56 5.82
C GLY A 93 -7.34 -8.89 5.10
N TRP A 94 -7.83 -7.95 4.35
CA TRP A 94 -8.92 -8.14 3.41
C TRP A 94 -8.60 -7.42 2.11
N GLU A 95 -9.08 -7.96 1.01
CA GLU A 95 -8.90 -7.32 -0.29
C GLU A 95 -10.04 -7.61 -1.25
N LEU A 96 -10.28 -6.64 -2.12
CA LEU A 96 -11.11 -6.79 -3.30
C LEU A 96 -10.19 -6.86 -4.51
N VAL A 97 -10.31 -7.92 -5.29
CA VAL A 97 -9.66 -8.00 -6.61
C VAL A 97 -10.76 -8.19 -7.64
N CYS A 98 -10.94 -7.21 -8.50
CA CYS A 98 -12.12 -7.17 -9.36
C CYS A 98 -11.90 -6.33 -10.61
N ARG A 99 -12.74 -6.54 -11.62
CA ARG A 99 -12.86 -5.59 -12.71
C ARG A 99 -13.42 -4.25 -12.19
N ARG A 100 -12.90 -3.16 -12.73
CA ARG A 100 -13.29 -1.81 -12.30
C ARG A 100 -14.79 -1.54 -12.41
N ASP A 101 -15.43 -2.11 -13.41
CA ASP A 101 -16.86 -1.96 -13.69
C ASP A 101 -17.78 -2.68 -12.69
N ALA A 102 -17.23 -3.61 -11.87
CA ALA A 102 -17.97 -4.29 -10.80
C ALA A 102 -18.20 -3.39 -9.56
N LEU A 103 -17.67 -2.18 -9.54
CA LEU A 103 -17.78 -1.23 -8.44
C LEU A 103 -18.37 0.10 -8.93
N PRO A 104 -18.93 0.92 -8.01
CA PRO A 104 -19.53 2.20 -8.37
C PRO A 104 -18.58 3.10 -9.18
N GLN A 105 -19.14 3.80 -10.17
CA GLN A 105 -18.40 4.75 -11.00
C GLN A 105 -17.86 5.92 -10.18
N GLY A 106 -16.77 6.53 -10.64
CA GLY A 106 -16.09 7.65 -10.02
C GLY A 106 -14.58 7.56 -10.17
N ASP A 107 -13.87 8.56 -9.71
CA ASP A 107 -12.41 8.56 -9.60
C ASP A 107 -11.92 7.61 -8.47
N MET A 108 -10.63 7.34 -8.44
CA MET A 108 -10.05 6.43 -7.47
C MET A 108 -10.19 6.93 -6.03
N ALA A 109 -10.18 8.24 -5.80
CA ALA A 109 -10.32 8.80 -4.46
C ALA A 109 -11.74 8.58 -3.91
N SER A 110 -12.77 8.82 -4.73
CA SER A 110 -14.17 8.57 -4.36
C SER A 110 -14.47 7.08 -4.18
N LEU A 111 -13.87 6.23 -5.01
CA LEU A 111 -13.99 4.78 -4.89
C LEU A 111 -13.33 4.27 -3.61
N ALA A 112 -12.09 4.68 -3.34
CA ALA A 112 -11.37 4.33 -2.12
C ALA A 112 -12.17 4.74 -0.87
N ARG A 113 -12.76 5.95 -0.89
CA ARG A 113 -13.63 6.41 0.18
C ARG A 113 -14.83 5.47 0.38
N LYS A 114 -15.58 5.11 -0.67
CA LYS A 114 -16.73 4.22 -0.58
C LYS A 114 -16.36 2.83 -0.04
N ILE A 115 -15.22 2.29 -0.48
CA ILE A 115 -14.70 1.00 0.00
C ILE A 115 -14.33 1.09 1.49
N CYS A 116 -13.63 2.16 1.89
CA CYS A 116 -13.27 2.37 3.30
C CYS A 116 -14.51 2.60 4.18
N GLU A 117 -15.52 3.33 3.69
CA GLU A 117 -16.78 3.53 4.41
C GLU A 117 -17.53 2.19 4.58
N ALA A 118 -17.51 1.30 3.58
CA ALA A 118 -18.07 -0.04 3.69
C ALA A 118 -17.35 -0.90 4.75
N ALA A 119 -16.02 -0.88 4.75
CA ALA A 119 -15.23 -1.57 5.76
C ALA A 119 -15.46 -0.98 7.16
N ALA A 120 -15.53 0.35 7.29
CA ALA A 120 -15.82 1.02 8.56
C ALA A 120 -17.22 0.68 9.10
N ALA A 121 -18.22 0.62 8.21
CA ALA A 121 -19.57 0.17 8.58
C ALA A 121 -19.55 -1.27 9.11
N GLY A 122 -18.81 -2.17 8.45
CA GLY A 122 -18.61 -3.54 8.92
C GLY A 122 -17.97 -3.59 10.31
N LEU A 123 -16.84 -2.89 10.52
CA LEU A 123 -16.18 -2.84 11.81
C LEU A 123 -17.09 -2.27 12.90
N SER A 124 -17.98 -1.34 12.56
CA SER A 124 -18.92 -0.75 13.52
C SER A 124 -19.95 -1.76 14.05
N LEU A 125 -20.25 -2.84 13.31
CA LEU A 125 -21.08 -3.94 13.79
C LEU A 125 -20.46 -4.72 14.97
N LEU A 126 -19.16 -4.55 15.18
CA LEU A 126 -18.44 -5.15 16.33
C LEU A 126 -18.59 -4.34 17.62
N GLY A 127 -19.33 -3.23 17.60
CA GLY A 127 -19.55 -2.38 18.78
C GLY A 127 -18.55 -1.23 18.92
N VAL A 128 -17.75 -0.96 17.89
CA VAL A 128 -16.86 0.20 17.80
C VAL A 128 -17.44 1.25 16.85
N ARG A 129 -17.06 2.52 17.02
CA ARG A 129 -17.49 3.59 16.10
C ARG A 129 -16.38 3.85 15.07
N ALA A 130 -16.29 2.96 14.09
CA ALA A 130 -15.30 3.10 13.03
C ALA A 130 -15.78 4.08 11.96
N GLN A 131 -14.87 4.90 11.46
CA GLN A 131 -15.16 5.87 10.39
C GLN A 131 -13.98 6.01 9.43
N PHE A 132 -14.27 6.36 8.18
CA PHE A 132 -13.24 6.68 7.21
C PHE A 132 -12.53 7.97 7.61
N ARG A 133 -11.20 7.94 7.56
CA ARG A 133 -10.35 9.12 7.67
C ARG A 133 -9.62 9.32 6.35
N PRO A 134 -9.75 10.49 5.71
CA PRO A 134 -8.99 10.79 4.50
C PRO A 134 -7.48 10.66 4.79
N ARG A 135 -6.79 10.02 3.97
CA ARG A 135 -6.75 9.54 2.59
C ARG A 135 -7.16 8.06 2.45
N ASN A 136 -6.74 7.21 3.40
CA ASN A 136 -6.80 5.75 3.26
C ASN A 136 -6.83 5.03 4.62
N ASP A 137 -7.21 5.70 5.68
CA ASP A 137 -7.31 5.11 7.02
C ASP A 137 -8.76 4.90 7.45
N ILE A 138 -8.97 3.90 8.29
CA ILE A 138 -10.17 3.78 9.10
C ILE A 138 -9.76 3.98 10.56
N GLU A 139 -10.50 4.80 11.27
CA GLU A 139 -10.19 5.16 12.64
C GLU A 139 -11.36 4.93 13.61
N VAL A 140 -11.03 4.83 14.90
CA VAL A 140 -11.98 4.84 16.01
C VAL A 140 -11.47 5.85 17.05
N GLY A 141 -12.26 6.89 17.31
CA GLY A 141 -11.87 7.93 18.27
C GLY A 141 -10.54 8.62 17.93
N GLY A 142 -10.31 8.92 16.66
CA GLY A 142 -9.10 9.58 16.17
C GLY A 142 -7.87 8.68 16.04
N ARG A 143 -8.00 7.37 16.36
CA ARG A 143 -6.89 6.39 16.28
C ARG A 143 -7.13 5.40 15.16
N LYS A 144 -6.11 5.21 14.33
CA LYS A 144 -6.12 4.27 13.20
C LYS A 144 -6.31 2.83 13.69
N ILE A 145 -7.29 2.13 13.11
CA ILE A 145 -7.54 0.71 13.31
C ILE A 145 -7.31 -0.10 12.04
N SER A 146 -7.32 0.55 10.89
CA SER A 146 -7.12 -0.07 9.59
C SER A 146 -6.39 0.91 8.67
N GLY A 147 -5.40 0.43 7.95
CA GLY A 147 -4.82 1.11 6.80
C GLY A 147 -5.26 0.43 5.53
N THR A 148 -5.48 1.20 4.47
CA THR A 148 -5.89 0.67 3.17
C THR A 148 -4.97 1.15 2.06
N GLY A 149 -5.03 0.49 0.92
CA GLY A 149 -4.31 0.88 -0.29
C GLY A 149 -4.82 0.13 -1.50
N GLY A 150 -4.62 0.68 -2.67
CA GLY A 150 -5.07 0.04 -3.90
C GLY A 150 -4.18 0.38 -5.09
N ILE A 151 -4.33 -0.40 -6.14
CA ILE A 151 -3.76 -0.18 -7.46
C ILE A 151 -4.77 -0.55 -8.53
N MET A 152 -4.63 0.10 -9.68
CA MET A 152 -5.23 -0.36 -10.93
C MET A 152 -4.14 -1.01 -11.79
N ASP A 153 -4.43 -2.17 -12.33
CA ASP A 153 -3.63 -2.81 -13.38
C ASP A 153 -4.55 -3.01 -14.59
N GLY A 154 -4.39 -2.14 -15.59
CA GLY A 154 -5.37 -2.02 -16.66
C GLY A 154 -6.77 -1.67 -16.11
N ASP A 155 -7.72 -2.55 -16.34
CA ASP A 155 -9.11 -2.43 -15.86
C ASP A 155 -9.42 -3.28 -14.61
N VAL A 156 -8.40 -3.83 -13.96
CA VAL A 156 -8.54 -4.60 -12.72
C VAL A 156 -8.06 -3.79 -11.53
N LEU A 157 -8.90 -3.70 -10.52
CA LEU A 157 -8.60 -3.11 -9.22
C LEU A 157 -8.17 -4.19 -8.25
N LEU A 158 -7.04 -3.98 -7.57
CA LEU A 158 -6.73 -4.60 -6.29
C LEU A 158 -6.81 -3.51 -5.23
N PHE A 159 -7.72 -3.64 -4.27
CA PHE A 159 -7.85 -2.75 -3.12
C PHE A 159 -7.83 -3.55 -1.83
N GLN A 160 -6.92 -3.24 -0.94
CA GLN A 160 -6.67 -4.02 0.27
C GLN A 160 -6.72 -3.16 1.52
N GLY A 161 -7.02 -3.80 2.64
CA GLY A 161 -6.97 -3.18 3.95
C GLY A 161 -6.52 -4.16 5.03
N THR A 162 -6.05 -3.59 6.13
CA THR A 162 -5.71 -4.32 7.34
C THR A 162 -6.79 -4.11 8.39
N VAL A 163 -6.94 -5.01 9.34
CA VAL A 163 -7.64 -4.76 10.60
C VAL A 163 -6.71 -5.14 11.75
N LEU A 164 -6.40 -4.18 12.58
CA LEU A 164 -5.63 -4.38 13.81
C LEU A 164 -6.54 -5.03 14.86
N VAL A 165 -6.56 -6.36 14.88
CA VAL A 165 -7.35 -7.12 15.87
C VAL A 165 -6.63 -7.10 17.23
N ASP A 166 -5.33 -7.37 17.22
CA ASP A 166 -4.39 -7.14 18.33
C ASP A 166 -3.15 -6.41 17.78
N LEU A 167 -2.30 -5.89 18.65
CA LEU A 167 -1.11 -5.14 18.24
C LEU A 167 -0.04 -5.18 19.33
N ASP A 168 1.14 -5.70 18.98
CA ASP A 168 2.37 -5.50 19.77
C ASP A 168 3.08 -4.21 19.31
N LEU A 169 2.68 -3.10 19.92
CA LEU A 169 3.21 -1.78 19.57
C LEU A 169 4.72 -1.64 19.82
N PRO A 170 5.29 -2.09 20.96
CA PRO A 170 6.75 -2.09 21.16
C PRO A 170 7.50 -2.85 20.08
N ARG A 171 7.03 -4.04 19.68
CA ARG A 171 7.66 -4.83 18.64
C ARG A 171 7.58 -4.15 17.29
N MET A 172 6.43 -3.59 16.92
CA MET A 172 6.24 -2.82 15.70
C MET A 172 7.25 -1.66 15.60
N LEU A 173 7.45 -0.91 16.68
CA LEU A 173 8.39 0.23 16.70
C LEU A 173 9.87 -0.20 16.58
N ARG A 174 10.22 -1.42 16.97
CA ARG A 174 11.57 -1.98 16.77
C ARG A 174 11.82 -2.41 15.32
N ILE A 175 10.79 -2.87 14.63
CA ILE A 175 10.84 -3.29 13.23
C ILE A 175 10.90 -2.07 12.31
N LEU A 176 10.07 -1.06 12.55
CA LEU A 176 10.08 0.19 11.79
C LEU A 176 11.32 1.02 12.16
N ARG A 177 11.90 1.67 11.14
CA ARG A 177 13.02 2.57 11.37
C ARG A 177 12.53 3.92 11.88
N VAL A 178 12.16 3.95 13.14
CA VAL A 178 11.89 5.21 13.86
C VAL A 178 13.24 5.77 14.33
N PRO A 179 13.54 7.08 14.19
CA PRO A 179 14.77 7.67 14.72
C PRO A 179 14.96 7.29 16.19
N LEU A 180 16.14 6.74 16.53
CA LEU A 180 16.48 6.21 17.88
C LEU A 180 16.24 7.24 18.99
N GLU A 181 16.41 8.54 18.69
CA GLU A 181 16.13 9.68 19.58
C GLU A 181 14.64 9.77 20.00
N LYS A 182 13.76 9.01 19.32
CA LYS A 182 12.31 8.99 19.56
C LYS A 182 11.80 7.64 20.06
N LEU A 183 12.67 6.68 20.37
CA LEU A 183 12.29 5.36 20.89
C LEU A 183 12.18 5.31 22.43
N ASP A 184 12.05 6.44 23.06
CA ASP A 184 11.75 6.54 24.49
C ASP A 184 10.25 6.24 24.80
N ALA A 185 9.92 6.19 26.07
CA ALA A 185 8.54 5.97 26.53
C ALA A 185 7.54 6.98 25.90
N HIS A 186 8.03 8.16 25.48
CA HIS A 186 7.23 9.20 24.85
C HIS A 186 6.88 8.85 23.39
N ALA A 187 7.78 8.18 22.66
CA ALA A 187 7.49 7.71 21.30
C ALA A 187 6.44 6.59 21.28
N VAL A 188 6.56 5.63 22.20
CA VAL A 188 5.55 4.58 22.37
C VAL A 188 4.19 5.20 22.68
N SER A 189 4.14 6.17 23.61
CA SER A 189 2.92 6.92 23.94
C SER A 189 2.36 7.66 22.74
N SER A 190 3.20 8.39 21.99
CA SER A 190 2.78 9.17 20.82
C SER A 190 2.22 8.29 19.69
N VAL A 191 2.73 7.07 19.48
CA VAL A 191 2.17 6.14 18.47
C VAL A 191 0.92 5.46 19.02
N ALA A 192 0.87 5.11 20.32
CA ALA A 192 -0.33 4.57 20.97
C ALA A 192 -1.52 5.56 20.93
N GLU A 193 -1.25 6.87 20.88
CA GLU A 193 -2.27 7.91 20.67
C GLU A 193 -2.82 7.94 19.24
N ARG A 194 -2.13 7.34 18.27
CA ARG A 194 -2.49 7.38 16.84
C ARG A 194 -3.03 6.07 16.31
N VAL A 195 -2.76 4.96 17.00
CA VAL A 195 -3.12 3.60 16.56
C VAL A 195 -3.91 2.89 17.65
N THR A 196 -4.84 2.03 17.28
CA THR A 196 -5.60 1.21 18.23
C THR A 196 -5.88 -0.17 17.62
N SER A 197 -6.36 -1.12 18.44
CA SER A 197 -6.79 -2.44 17.99
C SER A 197 -8.19 -2.77 18.52
N LEU A 198 -8.85 -3.75 17.91
CA LEU A 198 -10.14 -4.24 18.39
C LEU A 198 -10.04 -4.74 19.85
N LYS A 199 -8.95 -5.43 20.19
CA LYS A 199 -8.70 -5.89 21.55
C LYS A 199 -8.63 -4.73 22.55
N ALA A 200 -7.93 -3.65 22.20
CA ALA A 200 -7.82 -2.48 23.07
C ALA A 200 -9.17 -1.76 23.27
N LEU A 201 -10.03 -1.77 22.25
CA LEU A 201 -11.35 -1.12 22.30
C LEU A 201 -12.42 -1.96 22.99
N LEU A 202 -12.38 -3.30 22.82
CA LEU A 202 -13.41 -4.23 23.27
C LEU A 202 -13.03 -4.96 24.56
N GLY A 203 -11.81 -4.78 25.06
CA GLY A 203 -11.26 -5.50 26.23
C GLY A 203 -10.77 -6.91 25.92
N LYS A 204 -11.18 -7.50 24.78
CA LYS A 204 -10.70 -8.81 24.29
C LYS A 204 -10.65 -8.80 22.77
N ALA A 205 -9.74 -9.58 22.20
CA ALA A 205 -9.69 -9.78 20.75
C ALA A 205 -10.92 -10.60 20.31
N PRO A 206 -11.70 -10.13 19.32
CA PRO A 206 -12.75 -10.93 18.72
C PRO A 206 -12.17 -12.08 17.90
N GLU A 207 -12.94 -13.14 17.71
CA GLU A 207 -12.57 -14.21 16.77
C GLU A 207 -12.49 -13.66 15.32
N LEU A 208 -11.51 -14.11 14.57
CA LEU A 208 -11.26 -13.60 13.21
C LEU A 208 -12.47 -13.81 12.29
N MET A 209 -13.17 -14.94 12.42
CA MET A 209 -14.41 -15.20 11.66
C MET A 209 -15.52 -14.18 11.94
N VAL A 210 -15.59 -13.68 13.17
CA VAL A 210 -16.55 -12.62 13.53
C VAL A 210 -16.20 -11.31 12.85
N VAL A 211 -14.91 -10.99 12.78
CA VAL A 211 -14.41 -9.79 12.05
C VAL A 211 -14.66 -9.94 10.54
N GLN A 212 -14.38 -11.10 9.97
CA GLN A 212 -14.65 -11.38 8.55
C GLN A 212 -16.13 -11.21 8.21
N LYS A 213 -17.00 -11.81 9.03
CA LYS A 213 -18.46 -11.69 8.83
C LYS A 213 -18.90 -10.23 8.89
N ALA A 214 -18.44 -9.49 9.88
CA ALA A 214 -18.79 -8.09 10.05
C ALA A 214 -18.36 -7.24 8.83
N LEU A 215 -17.15 -7.46 8.32
CA LEU A 215 -16.69 -6.80 7.10
C LEU A 215 -17.59 -7.11 5.91
N LEU A 216 -17.88 -8.39 5.63
CA LEU A 216 -18.78 -8.77 4.52
C LEU A 216 -20.16 -8.14 4.65
N ASP A 217 -20.70 -8.09 5.87
CA ASP A 217 -22.00 -7.45 6.11
C ASP A 217 -21.95 -5.93 5.85
N GLY A 218 -20.85 -5.27 6.19
CA GLY A 218 -20.63 -3.87 5.84
C GLY A 218 -20.56 -3.62 4.33
N PHE A 219 -19.84 -4.44 3.60
CA PHE A 219 -19.75 -4.37 2.14
C PHE A 219 -21.09 -4.67 1.45
N ARG A 220 -21.86 -5.63 1.96
CA ARG A 220 -23.24 -5.88 1.49
C ARG A 220 -24.12 -4.64 1.66
N ALA A 221 -24.08 -4.07 2.85
CA ALA A 221 -24.96 -2.95 3.20
C ALA A 221 -24.62 -1.66 2.43
N GLN A 222 -23.33 -1.37 2.21
CA GLN A 222 -22.90 -0.10 1.66
C GLN A 222 -22.69 -0.12 0.14
N LEU A 223 -22.26 -1.26 -0.42
CA LEU A 223 -21.96 -1.40 -1.85
C LEU A 223 -22.89 -2.35 -2.58
N GLY A 224 -23.83 -3.01 -1.88
CA GLY A 224 -24.77 -3.96 -2.48
C GLY A 224 -24.11 -5.25 -2.98
N LEU A 225 -22.90 -5.58 -2.52
CA LEU A 225 -22.18 -6.75 -3.00
C LEU A 225 -22.82 -8.04 -2.51
N SER A 226 -22.95 -9.01 -3.39
CA SER A 226 -23.37 -10.38 -3.10
C SER A 226 -22.17 -11.28 -2.95
N PHE A 227 -22.16 -12.20 -1.98
CA PHE A 227 -21.01 -13.03 -1.67
C PHE A 227 -21.35 -14.50 -1.60
N VAL A 228 -20.55 -15.34 -2.28
CA VAL A 228 -20.55 -16.80 -2.18
C VAL A 228 -19.18 -17.25 -1.69
N ARG A 229 -19.13 -18.06 -0.63
CA ARG A 229 -17.87 -18.64 -0.15
C ARG A 229 -17.43 -19.77 -1.04
N GLY A 230 -16.12 -19.86 -1.28
CA GLY A 230 -15.53 -20.94 -2.05
C GLY A 230 -14.00 -21.03 -1.85
N ASP A 231 -13.42 -21.96 -2.54
CA ASP A 231 -11.96 -22.19 -2.54
C ASP A 231 -11.27 -21.29 -3.55
N LEU A 232 -9.94 -21.19 -3.44
CA LEU A 232 -9.10 -20.48 -4.39
C LEU A 232 -9.28 -21.11 -5.79
N PRO A 233 -9.66 -20.34 -6.82
CA PRO A 233 -9.84 -20.90 -8.16
C PRO A 233 -8.56 -21.53 -8.72
N ASP A 234 -8.71 -22.67 -9.40
CA ASP A 234 -7.59 -23.40 -10.03
C ASP A 234 -6.78 -22.49 -10.97
N ALA A 235 -7.46 -21.58 -11.66
CA ALA A 235 -6.81 -20.60 -12.53
C ALA A 235 -5.81 -19.71 -11.80
N VAL A 236 -6.10 -19.33 -10.55
CA VAL A 236 -5.18 -18.55 -9.68
C VAL A 236 -4.07 -19.44 -9.16
N ALA A 237 -4.41 -20.67 -8.72
CA ALA A 237 -3.43 -21.64 -8.23
C ALA A 237 -2.38 -22.00 -9.30
N ALA A 238 -2.78 -22.10 -10.57
CA ALA A 238 -1.89 -22.35 -11.69
C ALA A 238 -0.87 -21.22 -11.96
N LEU A 239 -1.21 -19.98 -11.62
CA LEU A 239 -0.33 -18.81 -11.81
C LEU A 239 0.63 -18.58 -10.63
N LEU A 240 0.36 -19.21 -9.48
CA LEU A 240 1.11 -18.97 -8.25
C LEU A 240 2.62 -19.29 -8.35
N PRO A 241 3.09 -20.38 -8.98
CA PRO A 241 4.52 -20.68 -9.07
C PRO A 241 5.32 -19.58 -9.80
N GLU A 242 4.80 -19.06 -10.91
CA GLU A 242 5.45 -17.97 -11.64
C GLU A 242 5.43 -16.66 -10.82
N ALA A 243 4.30 -16.34 -10.20
CA ALA A 243 4.17 -15.18 -9.34
C ALA A 243 5.13 -15.24 -8.15
N LEU A 244 5.31 -16.42 -7.51
CA LEU A 244 6.28 -16.65 -6.44
C LEU A 244 7.70 -16.39 -6.90
N THR A 245 8.07 -16.87 -8.07
CA THR A 245 9.40 -16.60 -8.63
C THR A 245 9.66 -15.11 -8.76
N LYS A 246 8.67 -14.36 -9.25
CA LYS A 246 8.78 -12.89 -9.42
C LYS A 246 8.88 -12.12 -8.10
N VAL A 247 8.13 -12.48 -7.07
CA VAL A 247 8.18 -11.78 -5.79
C VAL A 247 9.35 -12.18 -4.90
N ARG A 248 9.96 -13.35 -5.17
CA ARG A 248 11.18 -13.82 -4.51
C ARG A 248 12.45 -13.29 -5.16
N ASP A 249 12.34 -12.71 -6.34
CA ASP A 249 13.47 -12.10 -7.01
C ASP A 249 14.02 -10.93 -6.18
N ALA A 250 15.34 -10.91 -6.00
CA ALA A 250 16.02 -9.83 -5.29
C ALA A 250 15.76 -8.46 -5.93
N GLU A 251 15.58 -8.40 -7.25
CA GLU A 251 15.21 -7.18 -7.96
C GLU A 251 13.85 -6.65 -7.53
N TRP A 252 12.89 -7.52 -7.20
CA TRP A 252 11.57 -7.09 -6.73
C TRP A 252 11.65 -6.36 -5.39
N LEU A 253 12.38 -6.89 -4.42
CA LEU A 253 12.59 -6.22 -3.13
C LEU A 253 13.44 -4.97 -3.29
N GLY A 254 14.45 -5.04 -4.14
CA GLY A 254 15.42 -3.98 -4.44
C GLY A 254 14.99 -3.00 -5.54
N ILE A 255 13.72 -2.95 -5.95
CA ILE A 255 13.25 -2.11 -7.07
C ILE A 255 13.63 -0.63 -6.91
N ASN A 256 13.77 -0.17 -5.67
CA ASN A 256 14.21 1.17 -5.31
C ASN A 256 15.65 1.20 -4.75
N HIS A 257 16.40 0.14 -4.96
CA HIS A 257 17.82 0.07 -4.64
C HIS A 257 18.65 0.79 -5.71
N ARG A 258 19.78 1.40 -5.31
CA ARG A 258 20.57 2.21 -6.21
C ARG A 258 22.00 1.78 -6.35
N ALA A 259 22.47 1.87 -7.61
CA ALA A 259 23.90 1.99 -7.88
C ALA A 259 24.38 3.37 -7.36
N ARG A 260 25.44 3.39 -6.55
CA ARG A 260 26.16 4.60 -6.18
C ARG A 260 27.01 5.03 -7.37
N ASP A 261 26.71 6.22 -7.88
CA ASP A 261 27.63 6.97 -8.71
C ASP A 261 28.55 7.82 -7.82
N ASP A 262 29.76 8.14 -8.27
CA ASP A 262 30.75 8.92 -7.50
C ASP A 262 30.33 10.39 -7.27
N MET A 263 29.20 10.82 -7.79
CA MET A 263 28.67 12.16 -7.57
C MET A 263 27.95 12.28 -6.21
N PRO A 264 28.02 13.45 -5.56
CA PRO A 264 27.36 13.66 -4.28
C PRO A 264 25.86 13.52 -4.41
N LEU A 265 25.32 12.56 -3.64
CA LEU A 265 23.89 12.33 -3.56
C LEU A 265 23.23 13.41 -2.69
N ARG A 266 22.26 14.12 -3.25
CA ARG A 266 21.44 15.11 -2.55
C ARG A 266 20.11 14.49 -2.18
N LYS A 267 19.61 14.79 -0.99
CA LYS A 267 18.34 14.23 -0.49
C LYS A 267 17.45 15.34 0.04
N ALA A 268 16.18 15.24 -0.22
CA ALA A 268 15.17 16.09 0.41
C ALA A 268 13.89 15.30 0.68
N THR A 269 13.15 15.75 1.66
CA THR A 269 11.85 15.15 2.04
C THR A 269 10.80 16.24 2.13
N LEU A 270 9.68 16.05 1.43
CA LEU A 270 8.53 16.93 1.43
C LEU A 270 7.31 16.20 1.96
N ARG A 271 6.63 16.78 2.94
CA ARG A 271 5.29 16.33 3.36
C ARG A 271 4.23 17.08 2.57
N ALA A 272 3.43 16.34 1.82
CA ALA A 272 2.34 16.86 0.99
C ALA A 272 1.01 16.21 1.39
N PRO A 273 -0.13 16.76 0.93
CA PRO A 273 -1.44 16.14 1.16
C PRO A 273 -1.53 14.69 0.68
N GLY A 274 -0.79 14.30 -0.38
CA GLY A 274 -0.73 12.94 -0.93
C GLY A 274 0.21 11.98 -0.21
N GLY A 275 0.98 12.40 0.79
CA GLY A 275 1.96 11.58 1.49
C GLY A 275 3.31 12.25 1.67
N THR A 276 4.27 11.50 2.14
CA THR A 276 5.67 11.94 2.21
C THR A 276 6.34 11.59 0.89
N LEU A 277 6.89 12.59 0.22
CA LEU A 277 7.68 12.46 -0.99
C LEU A 277 9.15 12.70 -0.65
N GLN A 278 10.01 11.76 -1.00
CA GLN A 278 11.45 11.86 -0.86
C GLN A 278 12.08 11.89 -2.25
N ALA A 279 13.04 12.77 -2.45
CA ALA A 279 13.89 12.77 -3.64
C ALA A 279 15.34 12.56 -3.23
N GLU A 280 15.98 11.62 -3.90
CA GLU A 280 17.43 11.47 -3.88
C GLU A 280 17.94 11.80 -5.29
N MET A 281 18.86 12.71 -5.41
CA MET A 281 19.27 13.30 -6.68
C MET A 281 20.79 13.35 -6.82
N LEU A 282 21.30 12.89 -7.95
CA LEU A 282 22.64 13.22 -8.41
C LEU A 282 22.59 14.60 -9.07
N TRP A 283 23.24 15.56 -8.42
CA TRP A 283 23.14 16.97 -8.75
C TRP A 283 24.41 17.53 -9.36
N ASP A 284 24.31 18.04 -10.59
CA ASP A 284 25.36 18.83 -11.22
C ASP A 284 25.16 20.32 -10.88
N LYS A 285 25.84 20.78 -9.84
CA LYS A 285 25.74 22.18 -9.38
C LYS A 285 26.22 23.18 -10.43
N HIS A 286 27.25 22.85 -11.21
CA HIS A 286 27.83 23.78 -12.20
C HIS A 286 26.91 23.93 -13.43
N GLY A 287 26.35 22.81 -13.91
CA GLY A 287 25.41 22.82 -15.03
C GLY A 287 23.97 23.08 -14.64
N ASN A 288 23.68 23.24 -13.35
CA ASN A 288 22.31 23.34 -12.79
C ASN A 288 21.37 22.24 -13.33
N ARG A 289 21.86 20.97 -13.32
CA ARG A 289 21.16 19.85 -13.91
C ARG A 289 20.93 18.71 -12.96
N VAL A 290 19.74 18.14 -13.03
CA VAL A 290 19.38 16.85 -12.45
C VAL A 290 20.01 15.76 -13.33
N ARG A 291 21.10 15.14 -12.88
CA ARG A 291 21.75 14.03 -13.62
C ARG A 291 20.91 12.77 -13.54
N GLN A 292 20.45 12.48 -12.36
CA GLN A 292 19.54 11.39 -12.05
C GLN A 292 18.74 11.75 -10.81
N VAL A 293 17.50 11.33 -10.75
CA VAL A 293 16.67 11.43 -9.56
C VAL A 293 15.97 10.13 -9.33
N HIS A 294 15.59 9.94 -8.10
CA HIS A 294 14.73 8.89 -7.64
C HIS A 294 13.73 9.43 -6.63
N PHE A 295 12.50 9.06 -6.82
CA PHE A 295 11.44 9.38 -5.90
C PHE A 295 11.02 8.17 -5.09
N SER A 296 10.97 8.34 -3.77
CA SER A 296 10.46 7.33 -2.83
C SER A 296 9.51 7.96 -1.83
N GLY A 297 8.84 7.15 -1.03
CA GLY A 297 7.96 7.65 0.03
C GLY A 297 6.71 6.83 0.28
N ASP A 298 5.84 7.36 1.13
CA ASP A 298 4.60 6.71 1.58
C ASP A 298 3.35 7.19 0.80
N TYR A 299 3.50 7.41 -0.49
CA TYR A 299 2.44 7.92 -1.35
C TYR A 299 1.81 6.84 -2.25
N PHE A 300 0.65 7.18 -2.80
CA PHE A 300 0.00 6.45 -3.88
C PHE A 300 0.09 7.26 -5.16
N ILE A 301 0.28 6.57 -6.28
CA ILE A 301 0.27 7.17 -7.60
C ILE A 301 -0.24 6.18 -8.65
N GLN A 302 -0.99 6.68 -9.60
CA GLN A 302 -1.56 5.89 -10.68
C GLN A 302 -1.41 6.63 -12.01
N PRO A 303 -0.90 5.98 -13.08
CA PRO A 303 -0.36 4.61 -13.08
C PRO A 303 0.98 4.52 -12.32
N GLN A 304 1.28 3.35 -11.73
CA GLN A 304 2.52 3.14 -10.96
C GLN A 304 3.79 3.46 -11.77
N ARG A 305 3.74 3.16 -13.06
CA ARG A 305 4.84 3.40 -14.00
C ARG A 305 5.19 4.88 -14.12
N ALA A 306 4.27 5.80 -13.82
CA ALA A 306 4.49 7.25 -13.95
C ALA A 306 5.74 7.73 -13.21
N ILE A 307 6.08 7.13 -12.05
CA ILE A 307 7.30 7.49 -11.32
C ILE A 307 8.56 7.11 -12.10
N VAL A 308 8.61 5.91 -12.65
CA VAL A 308 9.77 5.44 -13.44
C VAL A 308 9.94 6.29 -14.71
N ASP A 309 8.83 6.61 -15.36
CA ASP A 309 8.82 7.45 -16.56
C ASP A 309 9.23 8.90 -16.21
N LEU A 310 8.79 9.42 -15.05
CA LEU A 310 9.20 10.72 -14.54
C LEU A 310 10.70 10.79 -14.23
N GLU A 311 11.24 9.80 -13.54
CA GLU A 311 12.67 9.68 -13.24
C GLU A 311 13.51 9.62 -14.53
N ALA A 312 13.01 8.91 -15.54
CA ALA A 312 13.66 8.84 -16.86
C ALA A 312 13.60 10.18 -17.58
N ALA A 313 12.45 10.86 -17.58
CA ALA A 313 12.25 12.15 -18.22
C ALA A 313 13.11 13.26 -17.59
N LEU A 314 13.42 13.15 -16.30
CA LEU A 314 14.22 14.14 -15.57
C LEU A 314 15.73 13.93 -15.71
N ARG A 315 16.22 12.92 -16.43
CA ARG A 315 17.66 12.71 -16.65
C ARG A 315 18.27 13.84 -17.46
N ASN A 316 19.37 14.41 -16.95
CA ASN A 316 20.11 15.52 -17.55
C ASN A 316 19.29 16.81 -17.79
N VAL A 317 18.17 16.97 -17.10
CA VAL A 317 17.30 18.13 -17.21
C VAL A 317 17.83 19.29 -16.39
N HIS A 318 17.75 20.50 -16.94
CA HIS A 318 18.06 21.71 -16.18
C HIS A 318 16.99 21.97 -15.12
N LEU A 319 17.39 22.35 -13.92
CA LEU A 319 16.46 22.49 -12.77
C LEU A 319 15.31 23.51 -13.03
N ASN A 320 15.54 24.46 -13.92
CA ASN A 320 14.51 25.44 -14.28
C ASN A 320 13.41 24.85 -15.17
N ASP A 321 13.66 23.72 -15.84
CA ASP A 321 12.75 23.10 -16.80
C ASP A 321 11.91 21.99 -16.16
N VAL A 322 12.20 21.61 -14.93
CA VAL A 322 11.54 20.44 -14.26
C VAL A 322 10.03 20.60 -14.12
N ASP A 323 9.53 21.82 -13.86
CA ASP A 323 8.07 22.05 -13.72
C ASP A 323 7.30 21.67 -14.97
N GLY A 324 7.77 22.15 -16.13
CA GLY A 324 7.12 21.89 -17.41
C GLY A 324 7.14 20.40 -17.77
N ILE A 325 8.26 19.72 -17.52
CA ILE A 325 8.41 18.28 -17.80
C ILE A 325 7.49 17.47 -16.89
N ILE A 326 7.47 17.76 -15.59
CA ILE A 326 6.65 17.04 -14.62
C ILE A 326 5.16 17.25 -14.92
N ALA A 327 4.74 18.50 -15.12
CA ALA A 327 3.36 18.82 -15.45
C ALA A 327 2.90 18.16 -16.76
N GLY A 328 3.73 18.21 -17.80
CA GLY A 328 3.44 17.58 -19.08
C GLY A 328 3.27 16.07 -18.96
N LEU A 329 4.13 15.39 -18.20
CA LEU A 329 4.02 13.95 -18.00
C LEU A 329 2.75 13.58 -17.19
N PHE A 330 2.41 14.36 -16.17
CA PHE A 330 1.18 14.15 -15.40
C PHE A 330 -0.07 14.29 -16.26
N GLU A 331 -0.09 15.26 -17.16
CA GLU A 331 -1.19 15.46 -18.12
C GLU A 331 -1.24 14.34 -19.16
N GLU A 332 -0.10 14.03 -19.80
CA GLU A 332 -0.01 13.02 -20.87
C GLU A 332 -0.43 11.62 -20.40
N GLN A 333 -0.01 11.24 -19.18
CA GLN A 333 -0.32 9.93 -18.62
C GLN A 333 -1.56 9.92 -17.72
N ALA A 334 -2.28 11.04 -17.61
CA ALA A 334 -3.44 11.22 -16.73
C ALA A 334 -3.13 10.74 -15.29
N VAL A 335 -1.99 11.20 -14.74
CA VAL A 335 -1.50 10.73 -13.44
C VAL A 335 -2.39 11.21 -12.31
N ASP A 336 -2.93 10.27 -11.52
CA ASP A 336 -3.56 10.55 -10.24
C ASP A 336 -2.56 10.29 -9.10
N GLY A 337 -2.17 11.35 -8.41
CA GLY A 337 -1.24 11.31 -7.28
C GLY A 337 -1.91 11.26 -5.91
N PHE A 338 -3.23 11.09 -5.84
CA PHE A 338 -3.99 11.02 -4.57
C PHE A 338 -3.66 12.15 -3.59
N GLY A 339 -3.52 13.36 -4.12
CA GLY A 339 -3.14 14.57 -3.38
C GLY A 339 -1.67 14.97 -3.52
N LEU A 340 -0.83 14.17 -4.20
CA LEU A 340 0.40 14.67 -4.79
C LEU A 340 0.10 15.38 -6.12
N GLN A 341 0.71 16.52 -6.31
CA GLN A 341 0.60 17.33 -7.51
C GLN A 341 1.98 17.50 -8.16
N PRO A 342 2.07 17.83 -9.44
CA PRO A 342 3.34 18.08 -10.13
C PRO A 342 4.29 19.00 -9.36
N GLU A 343 3.76 20.06 -8.74
CA GLU A 343 4.52 21.05 -8.00
C GLU A 343 5.24 20.47 -6.78
N HIS A 344 4.71 19.41 -6.18
CA HIS A 344 5.35 18.75 -5.05
C HIS A 344 6.65 18.06 -5.48
N PHE A 345 6.67 17.42 -6.66
CA PHE A 345 7.87 16.79 -7.22
C PHE A 345 8.93 17.84 -7.59
N ALA A 346 8.52 18.92 -8.22
CA ALA A 346 9.43 20.04 -8.52
C ALA A 346 10.00 20.69 -7.24
N THR A 347 9.16 20.86 -6.22
CA THR A 347 9.56 21.45 -4.94
C THR A 347 10.61 20.60 -4.23
N VAL A 348 10.41 19.28 -4.12
CA VAL A 348 11.38 18.41 -3.44
C VAL A 348 12.73 18.35 -4.17
N LEU A 349 12.73 18.46 -5.50
CA LEU A 349 13.98 18.58 -6.28
C LEU A 349 14.74 19.88 -5.97
N ARG A 350 14.02 20.99 -5.88
CA ARG A 350 14.64 22.28 -5.50
C ARG A 350 15.16 22.28 -4.08
N MET A 351 14.43 21.66 -3.15
CA MET A 351 14.91 21.46 -1.77
C MET A 351 16.23 20.65 -1.76
N ALA A 352 16.27 19.54 -2.50
CA ALA A 352 17.48 18.72 -2.61
C ALA A 352 18.66 19.49 -3.23
N ALA A 353 18.41 20.44 -4.15
CA ALA A 353 19.45 21.27 -4.74
C ALA A 353 19.96 22.38 -3.78
N GLN A 354 19.14 22.82 -2.81
CA GLN A 354 19.47 23.92 -1.87
C GLN A 354 20.24 23.46 -0.63
N ASP A 355 20.09 22.21 -0.19
CA ASP A 355 20.79 21.63 0.96
C ASP A 355 22.30 21.39 0.64
N ALA A 356 23.01 22.47 0.27
CA ALA A 356 24.41 22.44 -0.18
C ALA A 356 25.32 23.32 0.69
#